data_6e13470371474fd7261b571f8703c036
#
_entry.id   6e13470371474fd7261b571f8703c036
#
_cell.length_a   1.000
_cell.length_b   1.000
_cell.length_c   1.000
_cell.angle_alpha   90.00
_cell.angle_beta   90.00
_cell.angle_gamma   90.00
#
_symmetry.space_group_name_H-M   'P 1'
#
loop_
_entity.id
_entity.type
_entity.pdbx_description
1 polymer ?
#
loop_
_entity_poly.entity_id
_entity_poly.type
_entity_poly.pdbx_seq_one_letter_code
_entity_poly.pdbx_strand_id
1 'polypeptide(L)'
;MRPSTGQEYGNRYELVSRIAIGGMGEVWKATDKVIGRTVAIKILKEEYFGDPGFRERFRAEARHAALVNHEGIANVFDYGEEEGKAYLVMEMVPGEALSTILEREKVLPPERVLSIIWQTAQALHQAHEAGLVHRDIKPGNLLITPEGQVKITDFGISRVTDQVPLTATGQVMGTVQYLAPEQASGKPASPATDIYSLGIVAYEALSGRRPFRGESQVSIAMAHIKEAPPELPGTIPEPVRKLVMSCIAKKPEGRPSSAETLAKAARALELGQVDEAMSYIPEPGKAAPADTGASDKPGPRGTQPIPVIDEGIPRKVWAIAITGGVALIALVIGSIALINANLEPVEEEVAVVETPVVEPATPSEPDAVDETPTVEPETPAVEVPEEPQIETVSIAEADVVGKTEAQVTDILEGKGLRLDAITGNIAPSKDKVGTAYRVNPTGTVAANTLIAVYFYAPIPNPPAPSALAVTPAEGPYAPDDVITISWPSYAQCPSGFPVTNYLLEIVGGTLNDEDDAALPAESTSASITLGAAGTFRASYVVTCTSINTPKSAELSLTIADPADEEAPAE
;
A
#
# COMPACT_ATOMS: atom_id res chain seq x y z
N MET A 1 -7.94 -15.98 -16.69
CA MET A 1 -7.75 -15.61 -18.14
C MET A 1 -7.48 -14.11 -18.26
N ARG A 2 -6.65 -13.66 -19.21
CA ARG A 2 -6.49 -12.22 -19.48
C ARG A 2 -7.70 -11.69 -20.25
N PRO A 3 -8.15 -10.45 -19.98
CA PRO A 3 -9.23 -9.81 -20.74
C PRO A 3 -8.87 -9.72 -22.23
N SER A 4 -9.87 -9.93 -23.11
CA SER A 4 -9.71 -9.89 -24.57
C SER A 4 -10.88 -9.17 -25.23
N THR A 5 -10.64 -8.65 -26.44
CA THR A 5 -11.70 -8.04 -27.27
C THR A 5 -12.84 -9.01 -27.50
N GLY A 6 -14.08 -8.53 -27.40
CA GLY A 6 -15.30 -9.33 -27.51
C GLY A 6 -15.71 -10.05 -26.23
N GLN A 7 -14.88 -10.06 -25.19
CA GLN A 7 -15.27 -10.62 -23.89
C GLN A 7 -16.32 -9.71 -23.22
N GLU A 8 -17.34 -10.32 -22.62
CA GLU A 8 -18.41 -9.62 -21.90
C GLU A 8 -18.17 -9.68 -20.38
N TYR A 9 -18.56 -8.64 -19.69
CA TYR A 9 -18.59 -8.53 -18.23
C TYR A 9 -20.00 -8.18 -17.76
N GLY A 10 -20.50 -8.90 -16.75
CA GLY A 10 -21.85 -8.72 -16.22
C GLY A 10 -22.96 -8.94 -17.24
N ASN A 11 -22.74 -9.75 -18.28
CA ASN A 11 -23.66 -9.94 -19.41
C ASN A 11 -24.13 -8.62 -20.05
N ARG A 12 -23.31 -7.57 -19.99
CA ARG A 12 -23.70 -6.23 -20.40
C ARG A 12 -22.59 -5.43 -21.07
N TYR A 13 -21.35 -5.53 -20.61
CA TYR A 13 -20.24 -4.69 -21.05
C TYR A 13 -19.29 -5.48 -21.95
N GLU A 14 -19.37 -5.27 -23.26
CA GLU A 14 -18.52 -5.91 -24.26
C GLU A 14 -17.23 -5.13 -24.46
N LEU A 15 -16.06 -5.77 -24.23
CA LEU A 15 -14.75 -5.17 -24.43
C LEU A 15 -14.45 -4.92 -25.90
N VAL A 16 -14.09 -3.67 -26.23
CA VAL A 16 -13.77 -3.25 -27.60
C VAL A 16 -12.26 -3.17 -27.82
N SER A 17 -11.55 -2.41 -27.01
CA SER A 17 -10.10 -2.25 -27.11
C SER A 17 -9.50 -1.87 -25.76
N ARG A 18 -8.25 -2.29 -25.52
CA ARG A 18 -7.54 -1.95 -24.31
C ARG A 18 -7.00 -0.52 -24.39
N ILE A 19 -7.27 0.29 -23.34
CA ILE A 19 -6.81 1.67 -23.22
C ILE A 19 -5.47 1.73 -22.50
N ALA A 20 -5.36 1.04 -21.34
CA ALA A 20 -4.15 1.10 -20.51
C ALA A 20 -3.95 -0.19 -19.70
N ILE A 21 -2.68 -0.44 -19.32
CA ILE A 21 -2.29 -1.46 -18.33
C ILE A 21 -1.67 -0.73 -17.15
N GLY A 22 -2.21 -0.97 -15.97
CA GLY A 22 -1.71 -0.41 -14.72
C GLY A 22 -1.25 -1.46 -13.70
N GLY A 23 -0.70 -0.98 -12.60
CA GLY A 23 -0.30 -1.85 -11.48
C GLY A 23 -1.46 -2.72 -10.97
N MET A 24 -2.64 -2.14 -10.82
CA MET A 24 -3.83 -2.79 -10.24
C MET A 24 -4.71 -3.54 -11.26
N GLY A 25 -4.52 -3.33 -12.55
CA GLY A 25 -5.40 -3.94 -13.56
C GLY A 25 -5.26 -3.34 -14.94
N GLU A 26 -6.24 -3.62 -15.78
CA GLU A 26 -6.33 -3.12 -17.14
C GLU A 26 -7.57 -2.24 -17.30
N VAL A 27 -7.44 -1.15 -18.06
CA VAL A 27 -8.57 -0.30 -18.46
C VAL A 27 -8.90 -0.55 -19.91
N TRP A 28 -10.15 -0.84 -20.18
CA TRP A 28 -10.66 -1.15 -21.50
C TRP A 28 -11.75 -0.17 -21.91
N LYS A 29 -11.81 0.17 -23.18
CA LYS A 29 -13.00 0.71 -23.84
C LYS A 29 -14.00 -0.43 -24.02
N ALA A 30 -15.24 -0.21 -23.58
CA ALA A 30 -16.31 -1.21 -23.71
C ALA A 30 -17.60 -0.57 -24.20
N THR A 31 -18.51 -1.39 -24.70
CA THR A 31 -19.87 -0.99 -25.08
C THR A 31 -20.86 -1.54 -24.06
N ASP A 32 -21.64 -0.67 -23.43
CA ASP A 32 -22.81 -1.04 -22.64
C ASP A 32 -23.92 -1.49 -23.62
N LYS A 33 -24.16 -2.77 -23.73
CA LYS A 33 -25.11 -3.37 -24.69
C LYS A 33 -26.59 -3.05 -24.37
N VAL A 34 -26.87 -2.67 -23.12
CA VAL A 34 -28.26 -2.38 -22.68
C VAL A 34 -28.70 -1.01 -23.17
N ILE A 35 -27.84 0.00 -23.08
CA ILE A 35 -28.17 1.38 -23.44
C ILE A 35 -27.36 1.91 -24.62
N GLY A 36 -26.49 1.10 -25.23
CA GLY A 36 -25.75 1.42 -26.44
C GLY A 36 -24.67 2.50 -26.28
N ARG A 37 -24.17 2.77 -25.06
CA ARG A 37 -23.14 3.80 -24.85
C ARG A 37 -21.75 3.21 -24.73
N THR A 38 -20.75 4.01 -25.10
CA THR A 38 -19.34 3.70 -24.81
C THR A 38 -19.02 4.02 -23.37
N VAL A 39 -18.30 3.11 -22.68
CA VAL A 39 -17.83 3.24 -21.30
C VAL A 39 -16.35 2.84 -21.20
N ALA A 40 -15.69 3.25 -20.13
CA ALA A 40 -14.43 2.68 -19.70
C ALA A 40 -14.70 1.62 -18.63
N ILE A 41 -14.04 0.47 -18.73
CA ILE A 41 -14.12 -0.59 -17.70
C ILE A 41 -12.72 -0.89 -17.19
N LYS A 42 -12.52 -0.75 -15.89
CA LYS A 42 -11.29 -1.10 -15.19
C LYS A 42 -11.45 -2.48 -14.57
N ILE A 43 -10.65 -3.44 -15.03
CA ILE A 43 -10.67 -4.84 -14.59
C ILE A 43 -9.46 -5.07 -13.70
N LEU A 44 -9.69 -5.47 -12.46
CA LEU A 44 -8.63 -5.71 -11.48
C LEU A 44 -7.93 -7.05 -11.73
N LYS A 45 -6.64 -7.12 -11.38
CA LYS A 45 -5.87 -8.35 -11.42
C LYS A 45 -6.35 -9.34 -10.36
N GLU A 46 -6.26 -10.64 -10.69
CA GLU A 46 -6.67 -11.74 -9.79
C GLU A 46 -5.94 -11.73 -8.44
N GLU A 47 -4.69 -11.27 -8.40
CA GLU A 47 -3.86 -11.21 -7.17
C GLU A 47 -4.49 -10.36 -6.05
N TYR A 48 -5.35 -9.39 -6.38
CA TYR A 48 -6.06 -8.57 -5.39
C TYR A 48 -7.34 -9.21 -4.86
N PHE A 49 -7.79 -10.31 -5.48
CA PHE A 49 -9.07 -10.96 -5.15
C PHE A 49 -8.98 -12.03 -4.06
N GLY A 50 -7.77 -12.48 -3.73
CA GLY A 50 -7.52 -13.45 -2.67
C GLY A 50 -7.85 -12.96 -1.25
N ASP A 51 -7.90 -11.64 -1.04
CA ASP A 51 -8.23 -11.02 0.25
C ASP A 51 -9.71 -10.59 0.32
N PRO A 52 -10.54 -11.25 1.16
CA PRO A 52 -11.94 -10.85 1.37
C PRO A 52 -12.08 -9.39 1.84
N GLY A 53 -11.18 -8.91 2.69
CA GLY A 53 -11.15 -7.54 3.18
C GLY A 53 -10.87 -6.53 2.06
N PHE A 54 -10.08 -6.91 1.05
CA PHE A 54 -9.88 -6.09 -0.13
C PHE A 54 -11.19 -5.88 -0.90
N ARG A 55 -11.94 -6.94 -1.16
CA ARG A 55 -13.21 -6.88 -1.92
C ARG A 55 -14.25 -5.98 -1.25
N GLU A 56 -14.42 -6.11 0.06
CA GLU A 56 -15.36 -5.26 0.82
C GLU A 56 -14.96 -3.79 0.76
N ARG A 57 -13.69 -3.47 0.95
CA ARG A 57 -13.18 -2.10 0.85
C ARG A 57 -13.37 -1.53 -0.55
N PHE A 58 -12.99 -2.29 -1.59
CA PHE A 58 -13.15 -1.86 -2.98
C PHE A 58 -14.61 -1.58 -3.33
N ARG A 59 -15.53 -2.45 -2.90
CA ARG A 59 -16.98 -2.28 -3.07
C ARG A 59 -17.49 -1.03 -2.34
N ALA A 60 -17.01 -0.78 -1.13
CA ALA A 60 -17.39 0.42 -0.38
C ALA A 60 -16.87 1.70 -1.06
N GLU A 61 -15.64 1.70 -1.54
CA GLU A 61 -15.04 2.85 -2.24
C GLU A 61 -15.71 3.11 -3.59
N ALA A 62 -16.01 2.07 -4.36
CA ALA A 62 -16.77 2.20 -5.61
C ALA A 62 -18.15 2.84 -5.37
N ARG A 63 -18.85 2.45 -4.28
CA ARG A 63 -20.13 3.07 -3.90
C ARG A 63 -19.96 4.53 -3.51
N HIS A 64 -18.92 4.89 -2.74
CA HIS A 64 -18.67 6.27 -2.35
C HIS A 64 -18.30 7.12 -3.58
N ALA A 65 -17.46 6.61 -4.48
CA ALA A 65 -17.12 7.31 -5.72
C ALA A 65 -18.35 7.56 -6.61
N ALA A 66 -19.29 6.62 -6.65
CA ALA A 66 -20.55 6.75 -7.41
C ALA A 66 -21.52 7.83 -6.85
N LEU A 67 -21.34 8.28 -5.61
CA LEU A 67 -22.15 9.34 -5.00
C LEU A 67 -21.69 10.75 -5.41
N VAL A 68 -20.46 10.89 -5.89
CA VAL A 68 -19.89 12.18 -6.30
C VAL A 68 -20.20 12.41 -7.77
N ASN A 69 -20.98 13.45 -8.06
CA ASN A 69 -21.30 13.87 -9.42
C ASN A 69 -20.82 15.31 -9.63
N HIS A 70 -19.80 15.48 -10.46
CA HIS A 70 -19.23 16.78 -10.81
C HIS A 70 -18.62 16.71 -12.21
N GLU A 71 -18.71 17.81 -12.98
CA GLU A 71 -18.20 17.85 -14.36
C GLU A 71 -16.69 17.58 -14.49
N GLY A 72 -15.91 17.91 -13.46
CA GLY A 72 -14.47 17.64 -13.37
C GLY A 72 -14.13 16.25 -12.82
N ILE A 73 -15.09 15.33 -12.63
CA ILE A 73 -14.88 13.97 -12.14
C ILE A 73 -15.46 12.99 -13.15
N ALA A 74 -14.73 11.95 -13.50
CA ALA A 74 -15.24 10.85 -14.30
C ALA A 74 -16.26 10.05 -13.48
N ASN A 75 -17.52 10.00 -13.96
CA ASN A 75 -18.61 9.33 -13.26
C ASN A 75 -18.38 7.81 -13.17
N VAL A 76 -18.63 7.24 -12.00
CA VAL A 76 -18.73 5.79 -11.81
C VAL A 76 -20.16 5.35 -12.10
N PHE A 77 -20.34 4.42 -13.02
CA PHE A 77 -21.66 3.97 -13.49
C PHE A 77 -22.08 2.65 -12.89
N ASP A 78 -21.13 1.73 -12.69
CA ASP A 78 -21.43 0.38 -12.24
C ASP A 78 -20.19 -0.29 -11.65
N TYR A 79 -20.43 -1.35 -10.89
CA TYR A 79 -19.43 -2.21 -10.29
C TYR A 79 -19.92 -3.65 -10.37
N GLY A 80 -19.03 -4.58 -10.68
CA GLY A 80 -19.38 -6.00 -10.67
C GLY A 80 -18.20 -6.90 -10.30
N GLU A 81 -18.57 -8.13 -9.98
CA GLU A 81 -17.64 -9.23 -9.71
C GLU A 81 -18.04 -10.42 -10.58
N GLU A 82 -17.09 -10.94 -11.35
CA GLU A 82 -17.32 -12.08 -12.24
C GLU A 82 -16.06 -12.93 -12.37
N GLU A 83 -16.17 -14.25 -12.29
CA GLU A 83 -15.06 -15.21 -12.40
C GLU A 83 -13.85 -14.88 -11.49
N GLY A 84 -14.12 -14.40 -10.27
CA GLY A 84 -13.06 -14.03 -9.34
C GLY A 84 -12.33 -12.73 -9.68
N LYS A 85 -12.85 -11.88 -10.57
CA LYS A 85 -12.35 -10.56 -10.93
C LYS A 85 -13.39 -9.50 -10.58
N ALA A 86 -12.93 -8.36 -10.03
CA ALA A 86 -13.77 -7.19 -9.94
C ALA A 86 -13.54 -6.27 -11.12
N TYR A 87 -14.60 -5.59 -11.50
CA TYR A 87 -14.52 -4.53 -12.49
C TYR A 87 -15.33 -3.31 -12.07
N LEU A 88 -14.86 -2.15 -12.50
CA LEU A 88 -15.51 -0.87 -12.30
C LEU A 88 -15.83 -0.26 -13.66
N VAL A 89 -17.08 0.12 -13.86
CA VAL A 89 -17.54 0.77 -15.10
C VAL A 89 -17.65 2.27 -14.87
N MET A 90 -17.00 3.04 -15.72
CA MET A 90 -16.92 4.49 -15.55
C MET A 90 -17.11 5.23 -16.88
N GLU A 91 -17.23 6.53 -16.78
CA GLU A 91 -17.29 7.44 -17.92
C GLU A 91 -16.07 7.25 -18.85
N MET A 92 -16.33 7.09 -20.14
CA MET A 92 -15.30 7.17 -21.15
C MET A 92 -15.01 8.64 -21.46
N VAL A 93 -13.98 9.18 -20.84
CA VAL A 93 -13.58 10.59 -21.04
C VAL A 93 -12.88 10.73 -22.39
N PRO A 94 -13.37 11.61 -23.30
CA PRO A 94 -12.70 11.89 -24.56
C PRO A 94 -11.53 12.87 -24.34
N GLY A 95 -10.42 12.37 -23.78
CA GLY A 95 -9.29 13.21 -23.40
C GLY A 95 -7.97 12.44 -23.41
N GLU A 96 -6.89 13.20 -23.24
CA GLU A 96 -5.52 12.70 -23.11
C GLU A 96 -5.06 12.85 -21.66
N ALA A 97 -4.34 11.87 -21.13
CA ALA A 97 -3.77 11.97 -19.79
C ALA A 97 -2.72 13.10 -19.74
N LEU A 98 -2.73 13.89 -18.66
CA LEU A 98 -1.74 14.95 -18.47
C LEU A 98 -0.30 14.40 -18.49
N SER A 99 -0.08 13.14 -18.08
CA SER A 99 1.21 12.46 -18.21
C SER A 99 1.71 12.42 -19.65
N THR A 100 0.84 12.06 -20.61
CA THR A 100 1.18 12.02 -22.04
C THR A 100 1.46 13.43 -22.59
N ILE A 101 0.68 14.43 -22.14
CA ILE A 101 0.92 15.83 -22.48
C ILE A 101 2.31 16.27 -21.97
N LEU A 102 2.65 15.96 -20.72
CA LEU A 102 3.94 16.31 -20.13
C LEU A 102 5.12 15.55 -20.77
N GLU A 103 4.90 14.30 -21.21
CA GLU A 103 5.91 13.57 -21.98
C GLU A 103 6.21 14.21 -23.33
N ARG A 104 5.22 14.80 -24.00
CA ARG A 104 5.33 15.47 -25.29
C ARG A 104 5.86 16.90 -25.14
N GLU A 105 5.27 17.71 -24.28
CA GLU A 105 5.51 19.14 -24.19
C GLU A 105 6.60 19.52 -23.18
N LYS A 106 6.91 18.64 -22.23
CA LYS A 106 7.89 18.77 -21.12
C LYS A 106 7.55 19.88 -20.13
N VAL A 107 7.27 21.10 -20.59
CA VAL A 107 6.94 22.28 -19.77
C VAL A 107 5.68 22.91 -20.32
N LEU A 108 4.74 23.25 -19.45
CA LEU A 108 3.52 23.95 -19.82
C LEU A 108 3.58 25.42 -19.41
N PRO A 109 2.92 26.31 -20.19
CA PRO A 109 2.78 27.72 -19.82
C PRO A 109 2.07 27.90 -18.47
N PRO A 110 2.44 28.90 -17.66
CA PRO A 110 1.82 29.12 -16.34
C PRO A 110 0.30 29.24 -16.38
N GLU A 111 -0.26 29.88 -17.41
CA GLU A 111 -1.72 30.06 -17.57
C GLU A 111 -2.42 28.71 -17.72
N ARG A 112 -1.83 27.80 -18.52
CA ARG A 112 -2.37 26.44 -18.69
C ARG A 112 -2.27 25.62 -17.42
N VAL A 113 -1.17 25.76 -16.67
CA VAL A 113 -1.01 25.06 -15.37
C VAL A 113 -2.01 25.59 -14.34
N LEU A 114 -2.21 26.91 -14.28
CA LEU A 114 -3.23 27.52 -13.40
C LEU A 114 -4.64 27.01 -13.75
N SER A 115 -4.95 26.90 -15.05
CA SER A 115 -6.23 26.34 -15.52
C SER A 115 -6.41 24.90 -15.04
N ILE A 116 -5.39 24.06 -15.13
CA ILE A 116 -5.42 22.68 -14.64
C ILE A 116 -5.60 22.63 -13.11
N ILE A 117 -4.87 23.49 -12.37
CA ILE A 117 -4.95 23.52 -10.91
C ILE A 117 -6.35 23.88 -10.44
N TRP A 118 -6.94 25.00 -10.93
CA TRP A 118 -8.22 25.45 -10.38
C TRP A 118 -9.35 24.48 -10.73
N GLN A 119 -9.38 23.91 -11.94
CA GLN A 119 -10.39 22.93 -12.31
C GLN A 119 -10.27 21.64 -11.47
N THR A 120 -9.04 21.12 -11.31
CA THR A 120 -8.79 19.95 -10.48
C THR A 120 -9.15 20.22 -9.02
N ALA A 121 -8.75 21.37 -8.48
CA ALA A 121 -9.02 21.73 -7.10
C ALA A 121 -10.53 21.93 -6.82
N GLN A 122 -11.28 22.47 -7.78
CA GLN A 122 -12.73 22.59 -7.67
C GLN A 122 -13.40 21.21 -7.64
N ALA A 123 -12.97 20.28 -8.49
CA ALA A 123 -13.48 18.92 -8.51
C ALA A 123 -13.13 18.17 -7.21
N LEU A 124 -11.89 18.32 -6.71
CA LEU A 124 -11.48 17.77 -5.43
C LEU A 124 -12.28 18.31 -4.25
N HIS A 125 -12.60 19.62 -4.26
CA HIS A 125 -13.44 20.21 -3.22
C HIS A 125 -14.79 19.51 -3.11
N GLN A 126 -15.47 19.26 -4.23
CA GLN A 126 -16.75 18.54 -4.23
C GLN A 126 -16.62 17.11 -3.69
N ALA A 127 -15.54 16.42 -4.00
CA ALA A 127 -15.27 15.10 -3.44
C ALA A 127 -15.01 15.17 -1.92
N HIS A 128 -14.25 16.17 -1.47
CA HIS A 128 -13.93 16.38 -0.05
C HIS A 128 -15.17 16.71 0.78
N GLU A 129 -16.09 17.52 0.25
CA GLU A 129 -17.40 17.80 0.88
C GLU A 129 -18.25 16.54 1.03
N ALA A 130 -18.11 15.58 0.10
CA ALA A 130 -18.74 14.27 0.20
C ALA A 130 -17.98 13.28 1.12
N GLY A 131 -16.90 13.73 1.78
CA GLY A 131 -16.05 12.89 2.63
C GLY A 131 -15.09 11.98 1.88
N LEU A 132 -14.91 12.19 0.57
CA LEU A 132 -14.04 11.37 -0.29
C LEU A 132 -12.73 12.09 -0.58
N VAL A 133 -11.60 11.53 -0.14
CA VAL A 133 -10.25 11.98 -0.47
C VAL A 133 -9.69 11.10 -1.59
N HIS A 134 -9.08 11.69 -2.61
CA HIS A 134 -8.60 10.97 -3.79
C HIS A 134 -7.37 10.10 -3.52
N ARG A 135 -6.36 10.63 -2.81
CA ARG A 135 -5.13 9.96 -2.33
C ARG A 135 -4.08 9.57 -3.39
N ASP A 136 -4.42 9.60 -4.67
CA ASP A 136 -3.52 9.25 -5.77
C ASP A 136 -3.61 10.28 -6.92
N ILE A 137 -3.54 11.58 -6.58
CA ILE A 137 -3.47 12.64 -7.58
C ILE A 137 -2.10 12.60 -8.26
N LYS A 138 -2.13 12.36 -9.57
CA LYS A 138 -0.94 12.30 -10.45
C LYS A 138 -1.33 12.63 -11.88
N PRO A 139 -0.37 12.97 -12.77
CA PRO A 139 -0.69 13.33 -14.15
C PRO A 139 -1.46 12.27 -14.94
N GLY A 140 -1.25 10.98 -14.62
CA GLY A 140 -1.97 9.88 -15.27
C GLY A 140 -3.46 9.81 -14.93
N ASN A 141 -3.88 10.39 -13.80
CA ASN A 141 -5.27 10.38 -13.34
C ASN A 141 -6.00 11.71 -13.65
N LEU A 142 -5.34 12.64 -14.34
CA LEU A 142 -5.92 13.90 -14.81
C LEU A 142 -6.06 13.84 -16.34
N LEU A 143 -7.29 13.67 -16.83
CA LEU A 143 -7.56 13.66 -18.26
C LEU A 143 -7.93 15.06 -18.72
N ILE A 144 -7.30 15.51 -19.80
CA ILE A 144 -7.54 16.82 -20.42
C ILE A 144 -8.33 16.59 -21.71
N THR A 145 -9.55 17.12 -21.78
CA THR A 145 -10.37 17.03 -22.99
C THR A 145 -9.85 17.95 -24.09
N PRO A 146 -10.26 17.78 -25.37
CA PRO A 146 -9.89 18.70 -26.45
C PRO A 146 -10.29 20.15 -26.19
N GLU A 147 -11.34 20.39 -25.40
CA GLU A 147 -11.82 21.70 -24.98
C GLU A 147 -11.02 22.31 -23.82
N GLY A 148 -10.06 21.55 -23.26
CA GLY A 148 -9.24 22.00 -22.14
C GLY A 148 -9.87 21.77 -20.77
N GLN A 149 -10.96 21.00 -20.68
CA GLN A 149 -11.55 20.62 -19.40
C GLN A 149 -10.73 19.53 -18.73
N VAL A 150 -10.63 19.58 -17.40
CA VAL A 150 -9.96 18.56 -16.60
C VAL A 150 -10.99 17.61 -16.04
N LYS A 151 -10.76 16.31 -16.20
CA LYS A 151 -11.51 15.25 -15.52
C LYS A 151 -10.58 14.37 -14.69
N ILE A 152 -10.91 14.24 -13.40
CA ILE A 152 -10.19 13.36 -12.48
C ILE A 152 -10.76 11.94 -12.63
N THR A 153 -9.87 10.96 -12.72
CA THR A 153 -10.23 9.52 -12.78
C THR A 153 -9.64 8.76 -11.59
N ASP A 154 -10.10 7.54 -11.38
CA ASP A 154 -9.54 6.61 -10.38
C ASP A 154 -9.65 7.08 -8.92
N PHE A 155 -10.76 7.71 -8.53
CA PHE A 155 -11.03 8.13 -7.16
C PHE A 155 -10.98 6.96 -6.16
N GLY A 156 -10.19 7.15 -5.10
CA GLY A 156 -10.26 6.35 -3.86
C GLY A 156 -9.87 4.88 -3.93
N ILE A 157 -9.74 4.29 -5.13
CA ILE A 157 -9.47 2.84 -5.32
C ILE A 157 -8.12 2.40 -4.74
N SER A 158 -7.21 3.36 -4.50
CA SER A 158 -5.89 3.12 -3.91
C SER A 158 -5.91 2.82 -2.41
N ARG A 159 -6.98 3.18 -1.67
CA ARG A 159 -7.07 2.97 -0.21
C ARG A 159 -6.89 1.52 0.20
N VAL A 160 -7.20 0.60 -0.69
CA VAL A 160 -7.14 -0.83 -0.44
C VAL A 160 -5.69 -1.32 -0.30
N THR A 161 -4.72 -0.59 -0.89
CA THR A 161 -3.30 -0.93 -0.86
C THR A 161 -2.49 -0.08 0.12
N ASP A 162 -3.02 1.06 0.59
CA ASP A 162 -2.28 2.07 1.36
C ASP A 162 -2.12 1.77 2.87
N GLN A 163 -2.65 0.66 3.40
CA GLN A 163 -2.58 0.36 4.83
C GLN A 163 -1.23 -0.21 5.31
N VAL A 164 -0.26 -0.39 4.41
CA VAL A 164 1.08 -0.81 4.81
C VAL A 164 2.00 0.42 4.82
N PRO A 165 2.49 0.85 6.00
CA PRO A 165 3.45 1.95 6.08
C PRO A 165 4.66 1.64 5.20
N LEU A 166 5.13 2.63 4.46
CA LEU A 166 6.34 2.58 3.63
C LEU A 166 7.56 1.98 4.35
N THR A 167 7.59 2.13 5.67
CA THR A 167 8.67 1.67 6.55
C THR A 167 8.55 0.20 6.94
N ALA A 168 7.37 -0.43 6.81
CA ALA A 168 7.14 -1.78 7.33
C ALA A 168 7.56 -2.90 6.35
N THR A 169 7.49 -2.67 5.03
CA THR A 169 7.77 -3.73 4.05
C THR A 169 8.83 -3.36 3.02
N GLY A 170 9.27 -2.10 2.94
CA GLY A 170 10.20 -1.62 1.89
C GLY A 170 9.63 -1.72 0.46
N GLN A 171 8.44 -2.27 0.30
CA GLN A 171 7.72 -2.29 -0.98
C GLN A 171 6.70 -1.17 -1.01
N VAL A 172 6.92 -0.24 -1.91
CA VAL A 172 5.93 0.78 -2.24
C VAL A 172 5.12 0.27 -3.42
N MET A 173 3.89 -0.12 -3.14
CA MET A 173 2.96 -0.47 -4.19
C MET A 173 2.33 0.82 -4.71
N GLY A 174 2.75 1.30 -5.88
CA GLY A 174 2.22 2.52 -6.49
C GLY A 174 3.28 3.58 -6.82
N THR A 175 2.81 4.72 -7.27
CA THR A 175 3.66 5.84 -7.72
C THR A 175 4.00 6.75 -6.55
N VAL A 176 5.17 6.59 -5.93
CA VAL A 176 5.65 7.42 -4.78
C VAL A 176 5.98 8.87 -5.16
N GLN A 177 6.05 9.17 -6.42
CA GLN A 177 6.56 10.42 -6.99
C GLN A 177 5.69 11.64 -6.70
N TYR A 178 4.42 11.42 -6.27
CA TYR A 178 3.45 12.46 -5.93
C TYR A 178 2.89 12.27 -4.51
N LEU A 179 3.50 11.37 -3.74
CA LEU A 179 3.03 10.96 -2.42
C LEU A 179 3.21 12.10 -1.40
N ALA A 180 2.18 12.39 -0.62
CA ALA A 180 2.28 13.41 0.42
C ALA A 180 3.12 12.92 1.63
N PRO A 181 3.80 13.82 2.36
CA PRO A 181 4.64 13.47 3.52
C PRO A 181 3.90 12.65 4.59
N GLU A 182 2.64 12.98 4.86
CA GLU A 182 1.80 12.25 5.79
C GLU A 182 1.51 10.83 5.33
N GLN A 183 1.23 10.60 4.03
CA GLN A 183 1.06 9.25 3.48
C GLN A 183 2.36 8.46 3.55
N ALA A 184 3.48 9.07 3.14
CA ALA A 184 4.80 8.44 3.22
C ALA A 184 5.18 8.06 4.66
N SER A 185 4.64 8.77 5.67
CA SER A 185 4.83 8.49 7.09
C SER A 185 3.77 7.56 7.69
N GLY A 186 2.86 6.97 6.86
CA GLY A 186 1.80 6.08 7.33
C GLY A 186 0.68 6.78 8.12
N LYS A 187 0.60 8.11 8.06
CA LYS A 187 -0.50 8.86 8.67
C LYS A 187 -1.75 8.85 7.79
N PRO A 188 -2.95 9.02 8.35
CA PRO A 188 -4.17 9.11 7.58
C PRO A 188 -4.12 10.23 6.53
N ALA A 189 -4.59 9.95 5.32
CA ALA A 189 -4.77 10.95 4.29
C ALA A 189 -5.95 11.87 4.61
N SER A 190 -5.83 13.14 4.21
CA SER A 190 -6.82 14.18 4.41
C SER A 190 -6.98 15.01 3.11
N PRO A 191 -7.94 15.93 3.00
CA PRO A 191 -8.02 16.87 1.88
C PRO A 191 -6.71 17.57 1.54
N ALA A 192 -5.89 17.91 2.54
CA ALA A 192 -4.58 18.52 2.35
C ALA A 192 -3.57 17.60 1.64
N THR A 193 -3.78 16.28 1.69
CA THR A 193 -2.98 15.29 0.95
C THR A 193 -3.12 15.47 -0.56
N ASP A 194 -4.35 15.63 -1.05
CA ASP A 194 -4.62 15.84 -2.49
C ASP A 194 -4.08 17.19 -2.97
N ILE A 195 -4.15 18.23 -2.11
CA ILE A 195 -3.56 19.56 -2.39
C ILE A 195 -2.03 19.45 -2.58
N TYR A 196 -1.35 18.66 -1.74
CA TYR A 196 0.08 18.44 -1.89
C TYR A 196 0.41 17.74 -3.20
N SER A 197 -0.28 16.65 -3.51
CA SER A 197 -0.05 15.88 -4.74
C SER A 197 -0.32 16.71 -5.99
N LEU A 198 -1.39 17.55 -5.97
CA LEU A 198 -1.67 18.51 -7.04
C LEU A 198 -0.56 19.58 -7.16
N GLY A 199 0.00 20.04 -6.04
CA GLY A 199 1.16 20.92 -6.01
C GLY A 199 2.39 20.30 -6.66
N ILE A 200 2.66 19.02 -6.45
CA ILE A 200 3.76 18.29 -7.12
C ILE A 200 3.52 18.19 -8.63
N VAL A 201 2.28 17.89 -9.05
CA VAL A 201 1.89 17.89 -10.48
C VAL A 201 2.14 19.27 -11.11
N ALA A 202 1.72 20.34 -10.44
CA ALA A 202 1.92 21.71 -10.92
C ALA A 202 3.41 22.08 -11.01
N TYR A 203 4.20 21.70 -10.00
CA TYR A 203 5.66 21.91 -10.01
C TYR A 203 6.30 21.22 -11.22
N GLU A 204 5.95 19.94 -11.48
CA GLU A 204 6.47 19.19 -12.63
C GLU A 204 6.04 19.84 -13.95
N ALA A 205 4.78 20.23 -14.08
CA ALA A 205 4.25 20.85 -15.29
C ALA A 205 4.93 22.19 -15.61
N LEU A 206 5.28 22.98 -14.59
CA LEU A 206 5.96 24.28 -14.75
C LEU A 206 7.47 24.15 -14.99
N SER A 207 8.12 23.16 -14.40
CA SER A 207 9.59 23.05 -14.43
C SER A 207 10.13 21.94 -15.34
N GLY A 208 9.26 21.06 -15.86
CA GLY A 208 9.63 19.91 -16.66
C GLY A 208 10.31 18.79 -15.85
N ARG A 209 10.32 18.90 -14.54
CA ARG A 209 10.94 17.92 -13.65
C ARG A 209 10.25 17.88 -12.29
N ARG A 210 10.21 16.70 -11.67
CA ARG A 210 9.70 16.55 -10.31
C ARG A 210 10.68 17.12 -9.29
N PRO A 211 10.17 17.71 -8.17
CA PRO A 211 11.02 18.33 -7.14
C PRO A 211 11.90 17.32 -6.41
N PHE A 212 11.41 16.09 -6.21
CA PHE A 212 12.13 15.03 -5.50
C PHE A 212 12.43 13.87 -6.42
N ARG A 213 13.67 13.37 -6.34
CA ARG A 213 14.20 12.27 -7.13
C ARG A 213 15.05 11.38 -6.23
N GLY A 214 15.24 10.13 -6.61
CA GLY A 214 16.07 9.19 -5.86
C GLY A 214 16.26 7.89 -6.63
N GLU A 215 17.25 7.12 -6.24
CA GLU A 215 17.58 5.83 -6.85
C GLU A 215 16.58 4.73 -6.50
N SER A 216 15.82 4.91 -5.44
CA SER A 216 14.77 3.98 -4.98
C SER A 216 13.49 4.70 -4.64
N GLN A 217 12.38 3.97 -4.63
CA GLN A 217 11.08 4.49 -4.19
C GLN A 217 11.13 4.98 -2.73
N VAL A 218 11.90 4.30 -1.88
CA VAL A 218 12.10 4.68 -0.47
C VAL A 218 12.85 6.01 -0.37
N SER A 219 13.91 6.23 -1.17
CA SER A 219 14.64 7.49 -1.16
C SER A 219 13.78 8.67 -1.63
N ILE A 220 12.91 8.45 -2.65
CA ILE A 220 11.96 9.47 -3.11
C ILE A 220 10.95 9.79 -2.01
N ALA A 221 10.38 8.79 -1.34
CA ALA A 221 9.44 8.99 -0.25
C ALA A 221 10.08 9.73 0.93
N MET A 222 11.32 9.41 1.27
CA MET A 222 12.07 10.12 2.32
C MET A 222 12.36 11.58 1.92
N ALA A 223 12.61 11.86 0.65
CA ALA A 223 12.75 13.23 0.16
C ALA A 223 11.42 14.01 0.29
N HIS A 224 10.27 13.39 -0.01
CA HIS A 224 8.96 13.99 0.27
C HIS A 224 8.77 14.33 1.74
N ILE A 225 9.28 13.52 2.68
CA ILE A 225 9.16 13.77 4.12
C ILE A 225 10.14 14.88 4.58
N LYS A 226 11.41 14.84 4.15
CA LYS A 226 12.51 15.58 4.82
C LYS A 226 13.10 16.70 3.99
N GLU A 227 13.16 16.59 2.65
CA GLU A 227 13.90 17.53 1.83
C GLU A 227 13.07 18.75 1.46
N ALA A 228 13.68 19.94 1.50
CA ALA A 228 13.05 21.13 0.95
C ALA A 228 12.97 21.01 -0.59
N PRO A 229 11.81 21.34 -1.21
CA PRO A 229 11.72 21.35 -2.66
C PRO A 229 12.64 22.45 -3.24
N PRO A 230 13.33 22.19 -4.37
CA PRO A 230 14.07 23.23 -5.08
C PRO A 230 13.14 24.38 -5.50
N GLU A 231 13.67 25.58 -5.59
CA GLU A 231 12.91 26.72 -6.09
C GLU A 231 12.52 26.51 -7.56
N LEU A 232 11.32 26.97 -7.92
CA LEU A 232 10.89 27.03 -9.31
C LEU A 232 11.68 28.08 -10.08
N PRO A 233 11.93 27.90 -11.40
CA PRO A 233 12.67 28.84 -12.22
C PRO A 233 12.14 30.28 -12.12
N GLY A 234 13.03 31.27 -12.06
CA GLY A 234 12.68 32.69 -11.98
C GLY A 234 11.92 33.24 -13.20
N THR A 235 11.87 32.48 -14.30
CA THR A 235 11.04 32.79 -15.48
C THR A 235 9.55 32.64 -15.24
N ILE A 236 9.16 31.89 -14.18
CA ILE A 236 7.77 31.72 -13.77
C ILE A 236 7.38 32.91 -12.89
N PRO A 237 6.19 33.52 -13.08
CA PRO A 237 5.74 34.64 -12.26
C PRO A 237 5.77 34.32 -10.76
N GLU A 238 6.25 35.25 -9.93
CA GLU A 238 6.42 35.06 -8.49
C GLU A 238 5.13 34.59 -7.78
N PRO A 239 3.93 35.16 -8.05
CA PRO A 239 2.70 34.71 -7.43
C PRO A 239 2.37 33.23 -7.72
N VAL A 240 2.65 32.76 -8.94
CA VAL A 240 2.46 31.36 -9.35
C VAL A 240 3.41 30.46 -8.60
N ARG A 241 4.69 30.86 -8.49
CA ARG A 241 5.69 30.13 -7.69
C ARG A 241 5.26 30.01 -6.23
N LYS A 242 4.79 31.12 -5.62
CA LYS A 242 4.30 31.13 -4.23
C LYS A 242 3.13 30.18 -4.03
N LEU A 243 2.14 30.19 -4.94
CA LEU A 243 1.00 29.28 -4.87
C LEU A 243 1.45 27.82 -4.88
N VAL A 244 2.27 27.43 -5.87
CA VAL A 244 2.71 26.03 -6.02
C VAL A 244 3.58 25.60 -4.84
N MET A 245 4.50 26.47 -4.38
CA MET A 245 5.36 26.17 -3.22
C MET A 245 4.57 26.03 -1.92
N SER A 246 3.47 26.80 -1.74
CA SER A 246 2.57 26.63 -0.59
C SER A 246 1.87 25.26 -0.60
N CYS A 247 1.41 24.80 -1.76
CA CYS A 247 0.78 23.49 -1.88
C CYS A 247 1.71 22.35 -1.42
N ILE A 248 3.01 22.44 -1.73
CA ILE A 248 4.01 21.41 -1.41
C ILE A 248 4.71 21.62 -0.06
N ALA A 249 4.12 22.45 0.83
CA ALA A 249 4.56 22.58 2.20
C ALA A 249 4.53 21.21 2.93
N LYS A 250 5.57 20.91 3.73
CA LYS A 250 5.69 19.61 4.39
C LYS A 250 4.58 19.36 5.41
N LYS A 251 4.22 20.40 6.17
CA LYS A 251 3.12 20.34 7.13
C LYS A 251 1.81 20.72 6.45
N PRO A 252 0.72 19.95 6.63
CA PRO A 252 -0.59 20.26 6.06
C PRO A 252 -1.07 21.69 6.36
N GLU A 253 -0.77 22.22 7.57
CA GLU A 253 -1.18 23.57 8.02
C GLU A 253 -0.51 24.70 7.23
N GLY A 254 0.57 24.41 6.52
CA GLY A 254 1.26 25.38 5.63
C GLY A 254 0.72 25.39 4.21
N ARG A 255 -0.26 24.54 3.89
CA ARG A 255 -0.91 24.45 2.59
C ARG A 255 -2.18 25.30 2.55
N PRO A 256 -2.76 25.60 1.37
CA PRO A 256 -4.11 26.17 1.29
C PRO A 256 -5.10 25.40 2.17
N SER A 257 -5.95 26.10 2.90
CA SER A 257 -6.83 25.53 3.94
C SER A 257 -7.83 24.50 3.40
N SER A 258 -8.21 24.63 2.12
CA SER A 258 -9.08 23.70 1.41
C SER A 258 -8.76 23.67 -0.09
N ALA A 259 -9.27 22.67 -0.78
CA ALA A 259 -9.18 22.61 -2.24
C ALA A 259 -9.98 23.78 -2.90
N GLU A 260 -11.06 24.28 -2.27
CA GLU A 260 -11.76 25.47 -2.72
C GLU A 260 -10.87 26.70 -2.66
N THR A 261 -10.15 26.90 -1.54
CA THR A 261 -9.20 28.02 -1.38
C THR A 261 -8.11 27.98 -2.46
N LEU A 262 -7.59 26.79 -2.74
CA LEU A 262 -6.63 26.58 -3.83
C LEU A 262 -7.22 26.91 -5.20
N ALA A 263 -8.47 26.48 -5.47
CA ALA A 263 -9.14 26.78 -6.73
C ALA A 263 -9.35 28.30 -6.93
N LYS A 264 -9.78 29.00 -5.87
CA LYS A 264 -9.93 30.47 -5.89
C LYS A 264 -8.61 31.18 -6.17
N ALA A 265 -7.54 30.80 -5.47
CA ALA A 265 -6.20 31.36 -5.68
C ALA A 265 -5.71 31.16 -7.11
N ALA A 266 -5.79 29.94 -7.64
CA ALA A 266 -5.34 29.61 -8.98
C ALA A 266 -6.16 30.33 -10.07
N ARG A 267 -7.49 30.42 -9.88
CA ARG A 267 -8.39 31.13 -10.79
C ARG A 267 -8.14 32.62 -10.81
N ALA A 268 -7.93 33.23 -9.62
CA ALA A 268 -7.60 34.65 -9.53
C ALA A 268 -6.26 34.95 -10.23
N LEU A 269 -5.23 34.11 -10.10
CA LEU A 269 -3.97 34.27 -10.84
C LEU A 269 -4.15 34.12 -12.34
N GLU A 270 -4.94 33.17 -12.81
CA GLU A 270 -5.27 32.99 -14.23
C GLU A 270 -5.93 34.25 -14.82
N LEU A 271 -6.78 34.93 -14.01
CA LEU A 271 -7.43 36.18 -14.39
C LEU A 271 -6.56 37.44 -14.16
N GLY A 272 -5.32 37.29 -13.68
CA GLY A 272 -4.41 38.41 -13.39
C GLY A 272 -4.74 39.18 -12.11
N GLN A 273 -5.61 38.65 -11.26
CA GLN A 273 -6.05 39.25 -9.98
C GLN A 273 -5.07 38.86 -8.84
N VAL A 274 -3.84 39.40 -8.89
CA VAL A 274 -2.74 38.97 -8.03
C VAL A 274 -3.04 39.23 -6.55
N ASP A 275 -3.56 40.41 -6.19
CA ASP A 275 -3.83 40.78 -4.79
C ASP A 275 -4.88 39.87 -4.16
N GLU A 276 -5.93 39.54 -4.92
CA GLU A 276 -6.95 38.60 -4.49
C GLU A 276 -6.35 37.19 -4.28
N ALA A 277 -5.57 36.70 -5.24
CA ALA A 277 -4.92 35.40 -5.16
C ALA A 277 -4.01 35.29 -3.92
N MET A 278 -3.23 36.35 -3.65
CA MET A 278 -2.32 36.37 -2.50
C MET A 278 -3.05 36.29 -1.17
N SER A 279 -4.29 36.75 -1.07
CA SER A 279 -5.10 36.62 0.15
C SER A 279 -5.47 35.17 0.50
N TYR A 280 -5.45 34.27 -0.48
CA TYR A 280 -5.75 32.83 -0.33
C TYR A 280 -4.49 31.99 -0.08
N ILE A 281 -3.29 32.53 -0.31
CA ILE A 281 -2.02 31.80 -0.16
C ILE A 281 -1.52 31.95 1.26
N PRO A 282 -1.26 30.85 2.00
CA PRO A 282 -0.73 30.92 3.36
C PRO A 282 0.63 31.65 3.40
N GLU A 283 0.79 32.58 4.35
CA GLU A 283 2.09 33.16 4.65
C GLU A 283 3.00 32.15 5.34
N PRO A 284 4.27 32.00 4.95
CA PRO A 284 5.21 31.12 5.64
C PRO A 284 5.29 31.46 7.13
N GLY A 285 4.90 30.49 7.98
CA GLY A 285 4.99 30.62 9.44
C GLY A 285 3.73 31.16 10.15
N LYS A 286 2.70 31.59 9.44
CA LYS A 286 1.36 31.80 10.02
C LYS A 286 0.47 30.62 9.72
N ALA A 287 -0.17 30.04 10.76
CA ALA A 287 -1.27 29.11 10.56
C ALA A 287 -2.38 29.84 9.78
N ALA A 288 -2.93 29.20 8.75
CA ALA A 288 -4.05 29.75 8.01
C ALA A 288 -5.18 30.11 9.00
N PRO A 289 -5.82 31.29 8.87
CA PRO A 289 -7.00 31.57 9.66
C PRO A 289 -8.04 30.48 9.35
N ALA A 290 -8.54 29.84 10.42
CA ALA A 290 -9.66 28.93 10.29
C ALA A 290 -10.79 29.70 9.58
N ASP A 291 -11.24 29.21 8.44
CA ASP A 291 -12.33 29.80 7.69
C ASP A 291 -13.60 29.78 8.59
N THR A 292 -13.84 30.88 9.26
CA THR A 292 -15.07 31.13 9.99
C THR A 292 -16.14 31.59 8.99
N GLY A 293 -16.38 30.76 7.99
CA GLY A 293 -17.54 30.87 7.10
C GLY A 293 -18.80 30.63 7.91
N ALA A 294 -19.21 31.65 8.61
CA ALA A 294 -20.53 31.73 9.21
C ALA A 294 -21.56 31.71 8.09
N SER A 295 -21.91 30.52 7.63
CA SER A 295 -23.14 30.28 6.93
C SER A 295 -24.28 30.47 7.95
N ASP A 296 -24.84 31.65 7.96
CA ASP A 296 -26.03 32.00 8.72
C ASP A 296 -27.24 31.26 8.11
N LYS A 297 -27.28 29.95 8.31
CA LYS A 297 -28.51 29.15 8.13
C LYS A 297 -29.12 28.99 9.51
N PRO A 298 -30.40 29.38 9.74
CA PRO A 298 -31.06 29.15 11.01
C PRO A 298 -31.15 27.64 11.23
N GLY A 299 -30.27 27.13 12.09
CA GLY A 299 -30.33 25.76 12.58
C GLY A 299 -31.60 25.51 13.38
N PRO A 300 -32.12 24.29 13.41
CA PRO A 300 -33.23 23.94 14.27
C PRO A 300 -32.83 24.18 15.73
N ARG A 301 -33.73 24.84 16.46
CA ARG A 301 -33.59 25.24 17.88
C ARG A 301 -33.02 24.10 18.70
N GLY A 302 -31.95 24.43 19.44
CA GLY A 302 -31.22 23.52 20.28
C GLY A 302 -32.08 22.74 21.26
N THR A 303 -31.94 21.46 21.23
CA THR A 303 -32.19 20.59 22.37
C THR A 303 -31.08 20.85 23.39
N GLN A 304 -31.47 21.25 24.58
CA GLN A 304 -30.59 21.39 25.74
C GLN A 304 -29.79 20.07 25.97
N PRO A 305 -28.54 20.14 26.39
CA PRO A 305 -27.79 18.94 26.73
C PRO A 305 -28.52 18.19 27.86
N ILE A 306 -28.90 16.97 27.58
CA ILE A 306 -29.40 16.04 28.57
C ILE A 306 -28.26 15.79 29.56
N PRO A 307 -28.45 15.96 30.89
CA PRO A 307 -27.43 15.62 31.87
C PRO A 307 -27.08 14.13 31.73
N VAL A 308 -25.81 13.83 31.56
CA VAL A 308 -25.29 12.46 31.61
C VAL A 308 -25.51 11.95 33.03
N ILE A 309 -26.51 11.10 33.22
CA ILE A 309 -26.68 10.34 34.44
C ILE A 309 -25.71 9.18 34.34
N ASP A 310 -24.66 9.23 35.13
CA ASP A 310 -23.72 8.12 35.38
C ASP A 310 -24.44 7.09 36.28
N GLU A 311 -25.35 6.32 35.70
CA GLU A 311 -25.92 5.14 36.36
C GLU A 311 -25.06 3.92 35.96
N GLY A 312 -24.11 3.60 36.82
CA GLY A 312 -23.41 2.30 36.77
C GLY A 312 -24.41 1.17 36.77
N ILE A 313 -24.34 0.30 35.77
CA ILE A 313 -25.21 -0.88 35.61
C ILE A 313 -25.18 -1.72 36.89
N PRO A 314 -26.29 -1.92 37.61
CA PRO A 314 -26.27 -2.65 38.86
C PRO A 314 -25.80 -4.08 38.66
N ARG A 315 -24.94 -4.56 39.55
CA ARG A 315 -24.32 -5.91 39.55
C ARG A 315 -25.30 -7.06 39.30
N LYS A 316 -26.59 -6.87 39.53
CA LYS A 316 -27.64 -7.88 39.29
C LYS A 316 -27.93 -8.13 37.80
N VAL A 317 -27.69 -7.15 36.92
CA VAL A 317 -27.89 -7.31 35.47
C VAL A 317 -26.78 -8.15 34.84
N TRP A 318 -25.55 -8.06 35.40
CA TRP A 318 -24.43 -8.90 34.98
C TRP A 318 -24.64 -10.38 35.30
N ALA A 319 -25.26 -10.69 36.44
CA ALA A 319 -25.55 -12.06 36.83
C ALA A 319 -26.59 -12.73 35.88
N ILE A 320 -27.55 -11.98 35.36
CA ILE A 320 -28.56 -12.48 34.40
C ILE A 320 -27.94 -12.72 33.02
N ALA A 321 -27.02 -11.85 32.59
CA ALA A 321 -26.33 -12.00 31.29
C ALA A 321 -25.40 -13.25 31.28
N ILE A 322 -24.69 -13.53 32.38
CA ILE A 322 -23.81 -14.71 32.51
C ILE A 322 -24.62 -16.00 32.56
N THR A 323 -25.72 -16.05 33.31
CA THR A 323 -26.58 -17.28 33.38
C THR A 323 -27.29 -17.55 32.06
N GLY A 324 -27.72 -16.52 31.32
CA GLY A 324 -28.28 -16.65 29.96
C GLY A 324 -27.28 -17.18 28.95
N GLY A 325 -26.03 -16.68 28.98
CA GLY A 325 -24.94 -17.12 28.09
C GLY A 325 -24.56 -18.59 28.30
N VAL A 326 -24.45 -19.05 29.55
CA VAL A 326 -24.13 -20.46 29.89
C VAL A 326 -25.24 -21.41 29.45
N ALA A 327 -26.51 -21.03 29.61
CA ALA A 327 -27.65 -21.83 29.16
C ALA A 327 -27.68 -21.96 27.62
N LEU A 328 -27.34 -20.89 26.86
CA LEU A 328 -27.29 -20.95 25.42
C LEU A 328 -26.16 -21.85 24.88
N ILE A 329 -24.99 -21.79 25.51
CA ILE A 329 -23.84 -22.64 25.16
C ILE A 329 -24.17 -24.12 25.45
N ALA A 330 -24.81 -24.43 26.57
CA ALA A 330 -25.24 -25.80 26.90
C ALA A 330 -26.26 -26.35 25.89
N LEU A 331 -27.16 -25.50 25.38
CA LEU A 331 -28.15 -25.86 24.37
C LEU A 331 -27.52 -26.15 23.01
N VAL A 332 -26.51 -25.35 22.61
CA VAL A 332 -25.74 -25.56 21.37
C VAL A 332 -24.91 -26.85 21.43
N ILE A 333 -24.23 -27.11 22.55
CA ILE A 333 -23.45 -28.36 22.73
C ILE A 333 -24.38 -29.60 22.73
N GLY A 334 -25.54 -29.50 23.39
CA GLY A 334 -26.56 -30.56 23.38
C GLY A 334 -27.10 -30.84 21.97
N SER A 335 -27.33 -29.81 21.17
CA SER A 335 -27.78 -29.95 19.78
C SER A 335 -26.73 -30.61 18.86
N ILE A 336 -25.46 -30.28 19.04
CA ILE A 336 -24.35 -30.89 18.28
C ILE A 336 -24.20 -32.38 18.67
N ALA A 337 -24.31 -32.71 19.95
CA ALA A 337 -24.27 -34.09 20.42
C ALA A 337 -25.45 -34.94 19.89
N LEU A 338 -26.65 -34.35 19.76
CA LEU A 338 -27.83 -35.03 19.21
C LEU A 338 -27.70 -35.28 17.70
N ILE A 339 -27.10 -34.33 16.97
CA ILE A 339 -26.83 -34.47 15.53
C ILE A 339 -25.80 -35.56 15.27
N ASN A 340 -24.71 -35.60 16.05
CA ASN A 340 -23.68 -36.64 15.92
C ASN A 340 -24.18 -38.06 16.32
N ALA A 341 -25.14 -38.17 17.21
CA ALA A 341 -25.69 -39.45 17.61
C ALA A 341 -26.65 -40.09 16.59
N ASN A 342 -27.12 -39.31 15.60
CA ASN A 342 -28.03 -39.77 14.54
C ASN A 342 -27.36 -39.94 13.17
N LEU A 343 -26.02 -39.80 13.06
CA LEU A 343 -25.27 -40.09 11.84
C LEU A 343 -24.78 -41.53 11.89
N GLU A 344 -25.53 -42.45 11.24
CA GLU A 344 -25.03 -43.79 10.93
C GLU A 344 -23.89 -43.70 9.90
N PRO A 345 -22.81 -44.47 9.98
CA PRO A 345 -21.76 -44.51 9.00
C PRO A 345 -22.28 -45.13 7.70
N VAL A 346 -22.30 -44.34 6.62
CA VAL A 346 -22.55 -44.83 5.26
C VAL A 346 -21.26 -45.51 4.81
N GLU A 347 -21.29 -46.86 4.71
CA GLU A 347 -20.26 -47.62 3.98
C GLU A 347 -20.38 -47.31 2.50
N GLU A 348 -19.36 -46.69 1.92
CA GLU A 348 -19.24 -46.38 0.51
C GLU A 348 -18.77 -47.64 -0.23
N GLU A 349 -19.72 -48.38 -0.84
CA GLU A 349 -19.45 -49.49 -1.74
C GLU A 349 -18.97 -48.94 -3.07
N VAL A 350 -17.68 -49.08 -3.37
CA VAL A 350 -17.04 -48.67 -4.64
C VAL A 350 -17.45 -49.61 -5.75
N ALA A 351 -18.46 -49.23 -6.51
CA ALA A 351 -18.81 -49.88 -7.76
C ALA A 351 -17.83 -49.46 -8.87
N VAL A 352 -17.01 -50.40 -9.32
CA VAL A 352 -16.17 -50.29 -10.50
C VAL A 352 -17.07 -50.34 -11.72
N VAL A 353 -17.26 -49.20 -12.42
CA VAL A 353 -17.90 -49.14 -13.73
C VAL A 353 -16.82 -49.23 -14.79
N GLU A 354 -16.78 -50.39 -15.48
CA GLU A 354 -15.99 -50.57 -16.71
C GLU A 354 -16.56 -49.68 -17.82
N THR A 355 -15.73 -48.80 -18.37
CA THR A 355 -16.04 -48.02 -19.59
C THR A 355 -15.75 -48.89 -20.83
N PRO A 356 -16.68 -49.01 -21.80
CA PRO A 356 -16.40 -49.73 -23.05
C PRO A 356 -15.51 -48.87 -23.96
N VAL A 357 -14.46 -49.51 -24.45
CA VAL A 357 -13.54 -49.01 -25.48
C VAL A 357 -14.31 -48.90 -26.78
N VAL A 358 -14.45 -47.69 -27.34
CA VAL A 358 -14.93 -47.47 -28.69
C VAL A 358 -13.74 -47.35 -29.63
N GLU A 359 -13.64 -48.29 -30.56
CA GLU A 359 -12.69 -48.40 -31.65
C GLU A 359 -12.95 -47.29 -32.70
N PRO A 360 -11.95 -46.59 -33.26
CA PRO A 360 -12.18 -45.53 -34.23
C PRO A 360 -12.41 -46.13 -35.63
N ALA A 361 -13.55 -45.79 -36.21
CA ALA A 361 -13.91 -46.14 -37.58
C ALA A 361 -13.09 -45.35 -38.60
N THR A 362 -12.57 -46.07 -39.59
CA THR A 362 -11.88 -45.60 -40.78
C THR A 362 -12.83 -44.83 -41.72
N PRO A 363 -12.44 -43.68 -42.30
CA PRO A 363 -13.24 -43.00 -43.31
C PRO A 363 -13.05 -43.66 -44.68
N SER A 364 -14.16 -43.98 -45.31
CA SER A 364 -14.25 -44.45 -46.68
C SER A 364 -14.08 -43.29 -47.66
N GLU A 365 -13.35 -43.59 -48.72
CA GLU A 365 -13.14 -42.80 -49.94
C GLU A 365 -14.44 -42.61 -50.72
N PRO A 366 -14.76 -41.46 -51.31
CA PRO A 366 -15.73 -41.39 -52.43
C PRO A 366 -15.05 -41.23 -53.77
N ASP A 367 -15.63 -41.90 -54.70
CA ASP A 367 -15.30 -42.06 -56.10
C ASP A 367 -15.16 -40.78 -56.92
N ALA A 368 -14.37 -40.93 -58.01
CA ALA A 368 -14.06 -39.98 -59.06
C ALA A 368 -15.23 -39.60 -59.93
N VAL A 369 -15.38 -38.34 -60.34
CA VAL A 369 -16.06 -37.92 -61.57
C VAL A 369 -15.28 -36.76 -62.20
N ASP A 370 -14.67 -37.12 -63.32
CA ASP A 370 -14.58 -36.53 -64.68
C ASP A 370 -14.23 -35.03 -64.86
N GLU A 371 -13.33 -34.88 -65.80
CA GLU A 371 -12.59 -33.74 -66.33
C GLU A 371 -13.44 -32.62 -66.95
N THR A 372 -12.98 -31.36 -66.85
CA THR A 372 -12.79 -30.51 -68.03
C THR A 372 -11.77 -29.36 -67.72
N PRO A 373 -10.89 -29.05 -68.69
CA PRO A 373 -9.74 -28.13 -68.43
C PRO A 373 -10.11 -26.67 -68.66
N THR A 374 -9.72 -25.81 -67.80
CA THR A 374 -9.71 -24.33 -68.01
C THR A 374 -8.34 -23.77 -67.74
N VAL A 375 -7.85 -23.08 -68.75
CA VAL A 375 -6.54 -22.42 -68.92
C VAL A 375 -6.20 -21.47 -67.80
N GLU A 376 -5.00 -21.64 -67.31
CA GLU A 376 -4.26 -20.78 -66.33
C GLU A 376 -3.75 -19.53 -67.02
N PRO A 377 -3.67 -18.38 -66.33
CA PRO A 377 -2.61 -17.40 -66.56
C PRO A 377 -1.58 -17.44 -65.42
N GLU A 378 -0.36 -17.77 -65.80
CA GLU A 378 0.84 -17.67 -64.97
C GLU A 378 1.01 -16.23 -64.39
N THR A 379 0.97 -16.15 -63.07
CA THR A 379 1.55 -15.00 -62.35
C THR A 379 2.87 -15.43 -61.72
N PRO A 380 3.94 -14.62 -61.85
CA PRO A 380 5.27 -14.99 -61.32
C PRO A 380 5.26 -15.10 -59.81
N ALA A 381 5.83 -16.19 -59.32
CA ALA A 381 6.08 -16.41 -57.88
C ALA A 381 6.98 -15.29 -57.33
N VAL A 382 6.41 -14.49 -56.43
CA VAL A 382 7.20 -13.62 -55.56
C VAL A 382 7.73 -14.52 -54.48
N GLU A 383 9.05 -14.75 -54.45
CA GLU A 383 9.76 -15.34 -53.32
C GLU A 383 9.46 -14.48 -52.07
N VAL A 384 8.66 -15.01 -51.14
CA VAL A 384 8.51 -14.46 -49.79
C VAL A 384 9.80 -14.77 -49.08
N PRO A 385 10.53 -13.74 -48.55
CA PRO A 385 11.72 -13.99 -47.73
C PRO A 385 11.32 -14.84 -46.53
N GLU A 386 12.00 -15.96 -46.28
CA GLU A 386 11.90 -16.73 -45.04
C GLU A 386 12.15 -15.76 -43.86
N GLU A 387 11.14 -15.58 -42.98
CA GLU A 387 11.32 -14.90 -41.71
C GLU A 387 12.43 -15.62 -40.93
N PRO A 388 13.40 -14.87 -40.35
CA PRO A 388 14.46 -15.47 -39.56
C PRO A 388 13.85 -16.22 -38.38
N GLN A 389 14.10 -17.52 -38.30
CA GLN A 389 13.70 -18.35 -37.16
C GLN A 389 14.42 -17.86 -35.93
N ILE A 390 13.68 -17.16 -35.02
CA ILE A 390 14.20 -16.73 -33.73
C ILE A 390 14.29 -17.98 -32.85
N GLU A 391 15.50 -18.39 -32.50
CA GLU A 391 15.71 -19.44 -31.50
C GLU A 391 15.05 -19.02 -30.20
N THR A 392 14.17 -19.84 -29.66
CA THR A 392 13.45 -19.58 -28.41
C THR A 392 13.83 -20.61 -27.37
N VAL A 393 13.89 -20.16 -26.12
CA VAL A 393 14.28 -20.97 -24.95
C VAL A 393 13.19 -20.84 -23.88
N SER A 394 12.89 -21.94 -23.20
CA SER A 394 11.91 -21.93 -22.11
C SER A 394 12.58 -21.82 -20.75
N ILE A 395 12.02 -20.94 -19.88
CA ILE A 395 12.43 -20.78 -18.49
C ILE A 395 11.20 -20.88 -17.57
N ALA A 396 11.27 -21.77 -16.58
CA ALA A 396 10.24 -21.90 -15.55
C ALA A 396 10.68 -21.24 -14.25
N GLU A 397 9.73 -20.74 -13.47
CA GLU A 397 10.00 -20.15 -12.13
C GLU A 397 10.71 -21.16 -11.21
N ALA A 398 10.30 -22.43 -11.26
CA ALA A 398 10.91 -23.52 -10.49
C ALA A 398 12.40 -23.79 -10.81
N ASP A 399 12.87 -23.39 -11.99
CA ASP A 399 14.28 -23.55 -12.38
C ASP A 399 15.19 -22.61 -11.58
N VAL A 400 14.64 -21.48 -11.08
CA VAL A 400 15.39 -20.34 -10.56
C VAL A 400 15.11 -20.07 -9.07
N VAL A 401 13.85 -20.12 -8.65
CA VAL A 401 13.46 -19.79 -7.27
C VAL A 401 14.08 -20.73 -6.25
N GLY A 402 14.58 -20.17 -5.16
CA GLY A 402 15.30 -20.87 -4.09
C GLY A 402 16.78 -21.13 -4.35
N LYS A 403 17.31 -20.75 -5.50
CA LYS A 403 18.73 -20.90 -5.85
C LYS A 403 19.54 -19.63 -5.56
N THR A 404 20.83 -19.78 -5.34
CA THR A 404 21.76 -18.66 -5.17
C THR A 404 22.05 -17.99 -6.52
N GLU A 405 22.56 -16.77 -6.49
CA GLU A 405 22.91 -16.01 -7.70
C GLU A 405 23.84 -16.79 -8.64
N ALA A 406 24.89 -17.41 -8.09
CA ALA A 406 25.82 -18.23 -8.88
C ALA A 406 25.10 -19.40 -9.59
N GLN A 407 24.21 -20.11 -8.88
CA GLN A 407 23.44 -21.22 -9.48
C GLN A 407 22.48 -20.74 -10.57
N VAL A 408 21.88 -19.56 -10.38
CA VAL A 408 20.98 -18.95 -11.37
C VAL A 408 21.76 -18.53 -12.61
N THR A 409 22.94 -17.94 -12.43
CA THR A 409 23.85 -17.58 -13.53
C THR A 409 24.16 -18.80 -14.39
N ASP A 410 24.62 -19.89 -13.77
CA ASP A 410 24.95 -21.15 -14.49
C ASP A 410 23.72 -21.69 -15.29
N ILE A 411 22.54 -21.62 -14.69
CA ILE A 411 21.30 -22.10 -15.33
C ILE A 411 20.92 -21.24 -16.54
N LEU A 412 20.99 -19.92 -16.41
CA LEU A 412 20.59 -18.99 -17.48
C LEU A 412 21.61 -19.01 -18.61
N GLU A 413 22.92 -19.02 -18.30
CA GLU A 413 23.98 -19.14 -19.29
C GLU A 413 23.90 -20.48 -20.04
N GLY A 414 23.65 -21.58 -19.33
CA GLY A 414 23.44 -22.91 -19.93
C GLY A 414 22.22 -22.96 -20.88
N LYS A 415 21.28 -22.06 -20.72
CA LYS A 415 20.12 -21.88 -21.59
C LYS A 415 20.32 -20.77 -22.65
N GLY A 416 21.50 -20.16 -22.76
CA GLY A 416 21.75 -19.05 -23.68
C GLY A 416 20.98 -17.76 -23.32
N LEU A 417 20.68 -17.56 -22.04
CA LEU A 417 19.99 -16.38 -21.48
C LEU A 417 20.95 -15.55 -20.64
N ARG A 418 20.61 -14.29 -20.35
CA ARG A 418 21.45 -13.39 -19.56
C ARG A 418 20.76 -13.05 -18.25
N LEU A 419 21.52 -13.01 -17.15
CA LEU A 419 21.03 -12.64 -15.82
C LEU A 419 21.05 -11.11 -15.64
N ASP A 420 19.93 -10.56 -15.13
CA ASP A 420 19.84 -9.25 -14.47
C ASP A 420 19.52 -9.50 -12.99
N ALA A 421 20.57 -9.51 -12.15
CA ALA A 421 20.45 -9.79 -10.73
C ALA A 421 19.97 -8.55 -9.97
N ILE A 422 18.81 -8.64 -9.35
CA ILE A 422 18.18 -7.56 -8.60
C ILE A 422 18.09 -7.95 -7.12
N THR A 423 18.71 -7.17 -6.24
CA THR A 423 18.48 -7.29 -4.79
C THR A 423 17.09 -6.79 -4.46
N GLY A 424 16.26 -7.66 -3.87
CA GLY A 424 14.86 -7.41 -3.60
C GLY A 424 14.52 -7.39 -2.10
N ASN A 425 13.51 -8.15 -1.68
CA ASN A 425 13.00 -8.17 -0.32
C ASN A 425 14.01 -8.69 0.69
N ILE A 426 13.91 -8.23 1.97
CA ILE A 426 14.64 -8.82 3.09
C ILE A 426 14.26 -10.30 3.20
N ALA A 427 15.26 -11.15 3.43
CA ALA A 427 15.02 -12.57 3.62
C ALA A 427 14.07 -12.85 4.80
N PRO A 428 13.09 -13.75 4.65
CA PRO A 428 12.18 -14.10 5.74
C PRO A 428 12.87 -14.93 6.84
N SER A 429 14.06 -15.48 6.54
CA SER A 429 14.90 -16.26 7.45
C SER A 429 16.36 -16.24 6.98
N LYS A 430 17.30 -16.56 7.87
CA LYS A 430 18.74 -16.51 7.57
C LYS A 430 19.17 -17.42 6.41
N ASP A 431 18.53 -18.57 6.25
CA ASP A 431 18.80 -19.56 5.19
C ASP A 431 18.33 -19.10 3.80
N LYS A 432 17.46 -18.08 3.74
CA LYS A 432 16.95 -17.52 2.48
C LYS A 432 17.74 -16.33 1.96
N VAL A 433 18.66 -15.78 2.73
CA VAL A 433 19.50 -14.64 2.31
C VAL A 433 20.27 -15.00 1.03
N GLY A 434 20.19 -14.13 0.02
CA GLY A 434 20.88 -14.31 -1.27
C GLY A 434 20.29 -15.39 -2.17
N THR A 435 19.11 -15.96 -1.85
CA THR A 435 18.40 -16.88 -2.75
C THR A 435 17.37 -16.15 -3.59
N ALA A 436 17.17 -16.62 -4.82
CA ALA A 436 16.16 -16.09 -5.74
C ALA A 436 14.74 -16.39 -5.21
N TYR A 437 13.84 -15.40 -5.31
CA TYR A 437 12.43 -15.57 -4.95
C TYR A 437 11.46 -15.18 -6.05
N ARG A 438 11.97 -14.59 -7.14
CA ARG A 438 11.16 -14.17 -8.29
C ARG A 438 12.01 -14.09 -9.54
N VAL A 439 11.42 -14.43 -10.68
CA VAL A 439 12.05 -14.34 -12.01
C VAL A 439 11.06 -13.74 -13.01
N ASN A 440 11.53 -12.91 -13.94
CA ASN A 440 10.70 -12.30 -14.99
C ASN A 440 11.57 -11.91 -16.21
N PRO A 441 11.14 -12.25 -17.45
CA PRO A 441 9.96 -13.05 -17.81
C PRO A 441 10.13 -14.56 -17.55
N THR A 442 9.01 -15.28 -17.50
CA THR A 442 8.94 -16.74 -17.50
C THR A 442 8.23 -17.23 -18.77
N GLY A 443 8.39 -18.50 -19.10
CA GLY A 443 7.85 -19.11 -20.34
C GLY A 443 8.86 -19.10 -21.48
N THR A 444 8.37 -19.08 -22.72
CA THR A 444 9.22 -19.10 -23.92
C THR A 444 9.71 -17.69 -24.25
N VAL A 445 11.03 -17.49 -24.26
CA VAL A 445 11.70 -16.22 -24.54
C VAL A 445 12.71 -16.40 -25.68
N ALA A 446 13.06 -15.34 -26.36
CA ALA A 446 14.10 -15.36 -27.38
C ALA A 446 15.48 -15.67 -26.76
N ALA A 447 16.34 -16.35 -27.47
CA ALA A 447 17.73 -16.55 -27.05
C ALA A 447 18.40 -15.19 -26.76
N ASN A 448 19.35 -15.17 -25.81
CA ASN A 448 20.05 -13.98 -25.34
C ASN A 448 19.18 -12.91 -24.63
N THR A 449 17.92 -13.26 -24.26
CA THR A 449 17.05 -12.38 -23.48
C THR A 449 17.63 -12.15 -22.09
N LEU A 450 17.53 -10.88 -21.60
CA LEU A 450 17.90 -10.51 -20.24
C LEU A 450 16.77 -10.90 -19.29
N ILE A 451 17.06 -11.76 -18.31
CA ILE A 451 16.11 -12.29 -17.33
C ILE A 451 16.35 -11.62 -15.98
N ALA A 452 15.40 -10.82 -15.53
CA ALA A 452 15.44 -10.20 -14.21
C ALA A 452 15.13 -11.25 -13.14
N VAL A 453 16.08 -11.46 -12.21
CA VAL A 453 15.93 -12.38 -11.08
C VAL A 453 16.13 -11.62 -9.79
N TYR A 454 15.15 -11.74 -8.90
CA TYR A 454 15.12 -11.03 -7.61
C TYR A 454 15.63 -11.95 -6.50
N PHE A 455 16.69 -11.52 -5.83
CA PHE A 455 17.32 -12.22 -4.72
C PHE A 455 16.95 -11.58 -3.38
N TYR A 456 16.79 -12.39 -2.34
CA TYR A 456 16.53 -11.89 -1.00
C TYR A 456 17.72 -11.09 -0.46
N ALA A 457 17.44 -9.87 0.01
CA ALA A 457 18.41 -9.01 0.69
C ALA A 457 18.82 -9.58 2.06
N PRO A 458 20.02 -9.24 2.57
CA PRO A 458 20.40 -9.53 3.94
C PRO A 458 19.41 -8.95 4.96
N ILE A 459 19.24 -9.67 6.10
CA ILE A 459 18.43 -9.20 7.20
C ILE A 459 19.21 -8.11 7.95
N PRO A 460 18.70 -6.88 8.09
CA PRO A 460 19.38 -5.82 8.82
C PRO A 460 19.59 -6.21 10.29
N ASN A 461 20.77 -5.93 10.84
CA ASN A 461 21.00 -6.11 12.27
C ASN A 461 20.25 -5.02 13.05
N PRO A 462 19.38 -5.37 14.00
CA PRO A 462 18.71 -4.38 14.84
C PRO A 462 19.76 -3.66 15.73
N PRO A 463 19.59 -2.35 16.02
CA PRO A 463 20.50 -1.62 16.89
C PRO A 463 20.37 -2.08 18.35
N ALA A 464 21.36 -1.72 19.19
CA ALA A 464 21.32 -2.00 20.61
C ALA A 464 20.11 -1.29 21.28
N PRO A 465 19.43 -1.97 22.22
CA PRO A 465 18.34 -1.36 22.96
C PRO A 465 18.83 -0.28 23.94
N SER A 466 17.91 0.55 24.45
CA SER A 466 18.20 1.61 25.43
C SER A 466 18.75 1.04 26.73
N ALA A 467 19.45 1.86 27.51
CA ALA A 467 19.91 1.48 28.85
C ALA A 467 18.74 1.16 29.79
N LEU A 468 18.98 0.31 30.78
CA LEU A 468 18.06 0.04 31.88
C LEU A 468 17.96 1.26 32.80
N ALA A 469 16.76 1.51 33.33
CA ALA A 469 16.53 2.44 34.44
C ALA A 469 16.22 1.63 35.70
N VAL A 470 16.60 2.16 36.89
CA VAL A 470 16.38 1.50 38.17
C VAL A 470 15.49 2.35 39.07
N THR A 471 14.69 1.69 39.90
CA THR A 471 13.88 2.32 40.94
C THR A 471 14.02 1.53 42.24
N PRO A 472 14.42 2.21 43.37
CA PRO A 472 14.76 3.62 43.48
C PRO A 472 16.02 3.98 42.68
N ALA A 473 16.11 5.26 42.19
CA ALA A 473 17.21 5.70 41.33
C ALA A 473 18.51 5.98 42.09
N GLU A 474 18.42 6.21 43.39
CA GLU A 474 19.56 6.49 44.28
C GLU A 474 19.54 5.55 45.50
N GLY A 475 20.75 5.04 45.86
CA GLY A 475 20.94 4.18 47.03
C GLY A 475 20.97 4.96 48.37
N PRO A 476 21.35 4.33 49.48
CA PRO A 476 22.12 3.06 49.53
C PRO A 476 21.27 1.83 49.19
N TYR A 477 21.87 0.84 48.56
CA TYR A 477 21.28 -0.47 48.35
C TYR A 477 21.93 -1.49 49.27
N ALA A 478 21.13 -2.31 49.93
CA ALA A 478 21.59 -3.38 50.83
C ALA A 478 21.38 -4.77 50.20
N PRO A 479 22.08 -5.80 50.73
CA PRO A 479 21.76 -7.19 50.40
C PRO A 479 20.28 -7.49 50.68
N ASP A 480 19.69 -8.31 49.83
CA ASP A 480 18.26 -8.70 49.86
C ASP A 480 17.23 -7.59 49.54
N ASP A 481 17.70 -6.35 49.23
CA ASP A 481 16.82 -5.29 48.73
C ASP A 481 16.18 -5.71 47.39
N VAL A 482 14.92 -5.34 47.21
CA VAL A 482 14.19 -5.55 45.96
C VAL A 482 14.17 -4.24 45.16
N ILE A 483 14.83 -4.24 44.02
CA ILE A 483 14.83 -3.11 43.08
C ILE A 483 13.96 -3.44 41.87
N THR A 484 13.45 -2.40 41.23
CA THR A 484 12.77 -2.56 39.91
C THR A 484 13.65 -1.99 38.82
N ILE A 485 14.03 -2.81 37.85
CA ILE A 485 14.64 -2.37 36.61
C ILE A 485 13.57 -2.21 35.56
N SER A 486 13.70 -1.20 34.69
CA SER A 486 12.73 -0.92 33.63
C SER A 486 13.40 -0.49 32.33
N TRP A 487 12.71 -0.71 31.22
CA TRP A 487 13.15 -0.37 29.86
C TRP A 487 11.94 -0.02 28.98
N PRO A 488 12.14 0.84 27.95
CA PRO A 488 11.07 1.14 27.00
C PRO A 488 10.82 -0.08 26.07
N SER A 489 9.58 -0.23 25.57
CA SER A 489 9.28 -1.22 24.53
C SER A 489 10.16 -1.01 23.31
N TYR A 490 10.74 -2.09 22.79
CA TYR A 490 11.66 -2.05 21.66
C TYR A 490 10.90 -2.08 20.34
N ALA A 491 11.06 -1.03 19.50
CA ALA A 491 10.35 -0.87 18.24
C ALA A 491 11.25 -0.96 17.00
N GLN A 492 12.53 -1.36 17.16
CA GLN A 492 13.52 -1.31 16.08
C GLN A 492 13.89 -2.70 15.54
N CYS A 493 13.05 -3.70 15.77
CA CYS A 493 13.19 -5.00 15.09
C CYS A 493 12.99 -4.85 13.57
N PRO A 494 13.74 -5.59 12.74
CA PRO A 494 13.53 -5.59 11.30
C PRO A 494 12.08 -5.97 10.93
N SER A 495 11.59 -5.39 9.84
CA SER A 495 10.23 -5.68 9.36
C SER A 495 10.02 -7.18 9.13
N GLY A 496 8.93 -7.72 9.64
CA GLY A 496 8.64 -9.16 9.61
C GLY A 496 9.26 -9.98 10.74
N PHE A 497 10.02 -9.35 11.64
CA PHE A 497 10.64 -9.98 12.79
C PHE A 497 10.18 -9.31 14.10
N PRO A 498 8.96 -9.54 14.59
CA PRO A 498 8.47 -8.93 15.82
C PRO A 498 9.32 -9.33 17.04
N VAL A 499 9.30 -8.49 18.07
CA VAL A 499 9.87 -8.84 19.38
C VAL A 499 9.20 -10.11 19.90
N THR A 500 9.99 -11.08 20.31
CA THR A 500 9.48 -12.32 20.92
C THR A 500 9.76 -12.40 22.42
N ASN A 501 10.92 -11.91 22.84
CA ASN A 501 11.28 -11.87 24.24
C ASN A 501 12.41 -10.87 24.52
N TYR A 502 12.58 -10.54 25.81
CA TYR A 502 13.72 -9.82 26.36
C TYR A 502 14.55 -10.81 27.18
N LEU A 503 15.85 -10.90 26.91
CA LEU A 503 16.78 -11.71 27.67
C LEU A 503 17.57 -10.82 28.60
N LEU A 504 17.30 -10.89 29.91
CA LEU A 504 18.04 -10.20 30.94
C LEU A 504 19.24 -11.05 31.36
N GLU A 505 20.40 -10.42 31.43
CA GLU A 505 21.60 -10.95 32.07
C GLU A 505 21.86 -10.15 33.35
N ILE A 506 21.95 -10.84 34.48
CA ILE A 506 22.03 -10.27 35.83
C ILE A 506 23.24 -10.87 36.54
N VAL A 507 24.02 -10.03 37.20
CA VAL A 507 25.15 -10.43 38.05
C VAL A 507 25.04 -9.69 39.38
N GLY A 508 25.11 -10.40 40.50
CA GLY A 508 24.97 -9.83 41.84
C GLY A 508 23.53 -9.58 42.29
N GLY A 509 22.59 -10.29 41.68
CA GLY A 509 21.17 -10.28 42.07
C GLY A 509 20.43 -11.41 41.30
N THR A 510 19.17 -11.66 41.61
CA THR A 510 18.37 -12.70 41.00
C THR A 510 16.97 -12.20 40.64
N LEU A 511 16.45 -12.73 39.52
CA LEU A 511 15.05 -12.61 39.13
C LEU A 511 14.37 -13.98 39.30
N ASN A 512 13.39 -14.10 40.18
CA ASN A 512 12.72 -15.38 40.46
C ASN A 512 13.70 -16.53 40.79
N ASP A 513 14.80 -16.22 41.51
CA ASP A 513 15.88 -17.15 41.84
C ASP A 513 16.73 -17.63 40.64
N GLU A 514 16.71 -16.91 39.51
CA GLU A 514 17.52 -17.16 38.33
C GLU A 514 18.43 -15.97 38.01
N ASP A 515 19.65 -16.22 37.56
CA ASP A 515 20.63 -15.18 37.15
C ASP A 515 20.32 -14.62 35.76
N ASP A 516 19.70 -15.43 34.88
CA ASP A 516 19.30 -15.06 33.52
C ASP A 516 17.81 -15.34 33.34
N ALA A 517 17.05 -14.37 32.83
CA ALA A 517 15.63 -14.52 32.62
C ALA A 517 15.18 -14.13 31.21
N ALA A 518 14.37 -14.97 30.59
CA ALA A 518 13.65 -14.64 29.36
C ALA A 518 12.25 -14.13 29.71
N LEU A 519 12.01 -12.84 29.42
CA LEU A 519 10.76 -12.16 29.69
C LEU A 519 9.92 -12.01 28.42
N PRO A 520 8.57 -12.05 28.50
CA PRO A 520 7.67 -11.87 27.37
C PRO A 520 7.88 -10.55 26.61
N ALA A 521 7.44 -10.50 25.35
CA ALA A 521 7.59 -9.35 24.44
C ALA A 521 6.95 -8.05 24.96
N GLU A 522 5.91 -8.16 25.79
CA GLU A 522 5.20 -7.03 26.42
C GLU A 522 5.83 -6.53 27.70
N SER A 523 6.88 -7.19 28.21
CA SER A 523 7.53 -6.81 29.47
C SER A 523 8.32 -5.50 29.29
N THR A 524 8.15 -4.58 30.24
CA THR A 524 8.88 -3.30 30.30
C THR A 524 9.56 -3.06 31.64
N SER A 525 9.44 -4.00 32.58
CA SER A 525 10.07 -3.95 33.90
C SER A 525 10.23 -5.35 34.50
N ALA A 526 11.14 -5.46 35.46
CA ALA A 526 11.37 -6.65 36.25
C ALA A 526 11.80 -6.27 37.67
N SER A 527 11.39 -7.06 38.66
CA SER A 527 11.81 -6.92 40.07
C SER A 527 12.99 -7.85 40.34
N ILE A 528 14.08 -7.31 40.83
CA ILE A 528 15.33 -8.02 41.11
C ILE A 528 15.60 -7.99 42.60
N THR A 529 15.93 -9.11 43.19
CA THR A 529 16.46 -9.19 44.56
C THR A 529 17.98 -9.07 44.49
N LEU A 530 18.55 -8.08 45.16
CA LEU A 530 19.99 -7.87 45.21
C LEU A 530 20.68 -8.96 46.02
N GLY A 531 21.85 -9.38 45.56
CA GLY A 531 22.66 -10.38 46.22
C GLY A 531 23.53 -9.80 47.35
N ALA A 532 24.63 -10.48 47.67
CA ALA A 532 25.59 -10.05 48.70
C ALA A 532 26.24 -8.68 48.36
N ALA A 533 26.79 -8.02 49.37
CA ALA A 533 27.55 -6.79 49.20
C ALA A 533 28.58 -6.88 48.06
N GLY A 534 28.65 -5.84 47.24
CA GLY A 534 29.52 -5.83 46.05
C GLY A 534 28.93 -5.00 44.90
N THR A 535 29.12 -5.46 43.68
CA THR A 535 28.62 -4.79 42.50
C THR A 535 27.51 -5.58 41.84
N PHE A 536 26.33 -4.98 41.70
CA PHE A 536 25.24 -5.47 40.86
C PHE A 536 25.45 -4.97 39.42
N ARG A 537 25.24 -5.80 38.45
CA ARG A 537 25.25 -5.43 37.03
C ARG A 537 24.07 -6.08 36.29
N ALA A 538 23.48 -5.33 35.36
CA ALA A 538 22.43 -5.83 34.53
C ALA A 538 22.54 -5.28 33.11
N SER A 539 22.24 -6.11 32.13
CA SER A 539 22.08 -5.74 30.73
C SER A 539 21.00 -6.62 30.09
N TYR A 540 20.51 -6.24 28.91
CA TYR A 540 19.53 -7.07 28.23
C TYR A 540 19.73 -7.08 26.71
N VAL A 541 19.21 -8.13 26.08
CA VAL A 541 19.14 -8.35 24.64
C VAL A 541 17.67 -8.49 24.26
N VAL A 542 17.29 -7.93 23.12
CA VAL A 542 15.96 -8.12 22.56
C VAL A 542 16.03 -9.17 21.44
N THR A 543 15.14 -10.16 21.49
CA THR A 543 15.03 -11.16 20.44
C THR A 543 13.89 -10.75 19.48
N CYS A 544 14.26 -10.48 18.22
CA CYS A 544 13.35 -10.21 17.13
C CYS A 544 13.15 -11.52 16.34
N THR A 545 12.18 -12.35 16.74
CA THR A 545 11.90 -13.69 16.18
C THR A 545 13.12 -14.63 16.25
N SER A 546 14.07 -14.51 15.34
CA SER A 546 15.28 -15.35 15.25
C SER A 546 16.59 -14.54 15.28
N ILE A 547 16.51 -13.24 15.55
CA ILE A 547 17.63 -12.31 15.50
C ILE A 547 17.71 -11.58 16.84
N ASN A 548 18.91 -11.59 17.45
CA ASN A 548 19.16 -10.88 18.68
C ASN A 548 19.78 -9.50 18.39
N THR A 549 19.37 -8.49 19.17
CA THR A 549 20.08 -7.20 19.19
C THR A 549 21.46 -7.37 19.81
N PRO A 550 22.38 -6.42 19.64
CA PRO A 550 23.49 -6.23 20.59
C PRO A 550 22.93 -6.01 22.01
N LYS A 551 23.76 -6.23 23.03
CA LYS A 551 23.41 -5.94 24.44
C LYS A 551 23.15 -4.46 24.62
N SER A 552 22.25 -4.12 25.55
CA SER A 552 22.08 -2.75 26.05
C SER A 552 23.38 -2.26 26.75
N ALA A 553 23.43 -0.96 27.03
CA ALA A 553 24.41 -0.46 28.01
C ALA A 553 24.19 -1.15 29.36
N GLU A 554 25.28 -1.48 30.05
CA GLU A 554 25.28 -2.12 31.36
C GLU A 554 24.83 -1.13 32.43
N LEU A 555 23.84 -1.49 33.24
CA LEU A 555 23.49 -0.82 34.50
C LEU A 555 24.41 -1.39 35.59
N SER A 556 25.06 -0.54 36.36
CA SER A 556 25.94 -0.94 37.48
C SER A 556 25.55 -0.20 38.74
N LEU A 557 25.36 -0.94 39.84
CA LEU A 557 25.01 -0.42 41.17
C LEU A 557 25.98 -1.00 42.21
N THR A 558 26.22 -0.26 43.30
CA THR A 558 26.98 -0.75 44.44
C THR A 558 26.04 -1.16 45.57
N ILE A 559 26.15 -2.43 46.01
CA ILE A 559 25.45 -2.96 47.18
C ILE A 559 26.37 -2.74 48.41
N ALA A 560 25.89 -1.96 49.37
CA ALA A 560 26.65 -1.61 50.56
C ALA A 560 26.91 -2.83 51.45
N ASP A 561 28.05 -2.85 52.13
CA ASP A 561 28.30 -3.84 53.18
C ASP A 561 27.62 -3.35 54.47
N PRO A 562 26.72 -4.11 55.09
CA PRO A 562 26.09 -3.70 56.34
C PRO A 562 27.08 -3.44 57.48
N ALA A 563 28.33 -3.89 57.36
CA ALA A 563 29.38 -3.60 58.35
C ALA A 563 29.98 -2.20 58.23
N ASP A 564 29.76 -1.47 57.11
CA ASP A 564 30.28 -0.10 56.93
C ASP A 564 29.36 0.99 57.52
N GLU A 565 28.15 0.67 57.98
CA GLU A 565 27.16 1.61 58.52
C GLU A 565 27.30 1.81 60.06
N GLU A 566 28.14 1.03 60.76
CA GLU A 566 28.37 1.13 62.22
C GLU A 566 29.66 1.87 62.63
N ALA A 567 30.06 2.96 62.01
CA ALA A 567 31.08 3.86 62.59
C ALA A 567 30.41 5.17 63.07
N PRO A 568 30.08 5.34 64.35
CA PRO A 568 29.63 6.62 64.85
C PRO A 568 30.78 7.59 64.76
N ALA A 569 30.53 8.78 64.22
CA ALA A 569 31.44 9.88 64.27
C ALA A 569 31.67 10.27 65.73
N GLU A 570 32.88 10.07 66.23
CA GLU A 570 33.39 10.72 67.50
C GLU A 570 33.65 12.22 67.28
#